data_05e59168939ac1ca40c4f5dae782679f
#
_entry.id   05e59168939ac1ca40c4f5dae782679f
#
_cell.length_a   1.000
_cell.length_b   1.000
_cell.length_c   1.000
_cell.angle_alpha   90.00
_cell.angle_beta   90.00
_cell.angle_gamma   90.00
#
_symmetry.space_group_name_H-M   'P 1'
#
loop_
_entity.id
_entity.type
_entity.pdbx_description
1 polymer ?
#
loop_
_entity_poly.entity_id
_entity_poly.type
_entity_poly.pdbx_seq_one_letter_code
_entity_poly.pdbx_strand_id
1 'polypeptide(L)'
;MYEVVLAVLGGSALAALIQQIGETWRQRKRREAAKEDTHDADYNALRKALMYVILDRIRYLGQVYIKDHAVDFDDRRLLNEMHDVYHNELGGNGDLDTLMREVNRLPLKQREE
;
A
#
# COMPACT_ATOMS: atom_id res chain seq x y z
N MET A 1 -9.92 1.30 -22.10
CA MET A 1 -8.59 1.80 -21.85
C MET A 1 -8.42 2.35 -20.42
N TYR A 2 -9.35 3.18 -19.98
CA TYR A 2 -9.37 3.70 -18.62
C TYR A 2 -9.54 2.60 -17.57
N GLU A 3 -10.38 1.62 -17.85
CA GLU A 3 -10.64 0.49 -16.96
C GLU A 3 -9.42 -0.43 -16.81
N VAL A 4 -8.64 -0.59 -17.87
CA VAL A 4 -7.42 -1.40 -17.84
C VAL A 4 -6.36 -0.72 -16.97
N VAL A 5 -6.25 0.60 -17.04
CA VAL A 5 -5.32 1.36 -16.20
C VAL A 5 -5.72 1.25 -14.73
N LEU A 6 -7.01 1.33 -14.41
CA LEU A 6 -7.51 1.16 -13.05
C LEU A 6 -7.31 -0.28 -12.53
N ALA A 7 -7.52 -1.28 -13.37
CA ALA A 7 -7.30 -2.67 -13.00
C ALA A 7 -5.82 -2.95 -12.74
N VAL A 8 -4.94 -2.38 -13.55
CA VAL A 8 -3.49 -2.49 -13.39
C VAL A 8 -3.05 -1.78 -12.11
N LEU A 9 -3.59 -0.60 -11.82
CA LEU A 9 -3.29 0.13 -10.59
C LEU A 9 -3.89 -0.51 -9.34
N GLY A 10 -4.93 -1.33 -9.51
CA GLY A 10 -5.58 -2.01 -8.40
C GLY A 10 -4.94 -3.33 -7.98
N GLY A 11 -4.00 -3.88 -8.77
CA GLY A 11 -3.42 -5.19 -8.57
C GLY A 11 -1.91 -5.17 -8.39
N SER A 12 -1.23 -6.05 -9.11
CA SER A 12 0.22 -6.22 -9.04
C SER A 12 1.02 -4.96 -9.42
N ALA A 13 0.41 -4.03 -10.15
CA ALA A 13 1.07 -2.78 -10.52
C ALA A 13 1.35 -1.88 -9.32
N LEU A 14 0.51 -1.93 -8.27
CA LEU A 14 0.77 -1.17 -7.06
C LEU A 14 2.01 -1.71 -6.34
N ALA A 15 2.15 -3.02 -6.26
CA ALA A 15 3.33 -3.66 -5.69
C ALA A 15 4.58 -3.32 -6.51
N ALA A 16 4.49 -3.37 -7.84
CA ALA A 16 5.58 -2.99 -8.74
C ALA A 16 5.95 -1.51 -8.57
N LEU A 17 4.96 -0.64 -8.40
CA LEU A 17 5.19 0.78 -8.17
C LEU A 17 5.93 1.00 -6.85
N ILE A 18 5.53 0.32 -5.80
CA ILE A 18 6.19 0.40 -4.50
C ILE A 18 7.64 -0.09 -4.61
N GLN A 19 7.90 -1.18 -5.35
CA GLN A 19 9.24 -1.68 -5.59
C GLN A 19 10.10 -0.71 -6.37
N GLN A 20 9.56 -0.10 -7.43
CA GLN A 20 10.27 0.88 -8.24
C GLN A 20 10.63 2.12 -7.43
N ILE A 21 9.71 2.59 -6.61
CA ILE A 21 9.97 3.71 -5.71
C ILE A 21 11.09 3.34 -4.73
N GLY A 22 11.06 2.13 -4.17
CA GLY A 22 12.09 1.64 -3.27
C GLY A 22 13.47 1.58 -3.92
N GLU A 23 13.55 1.13 -5.18
CA GLU A 23 14.81 1.08 -5.93
C GLU A 23 15.33 2.48 -6.27
N THR A 24 14.45 3.37 -6.72
CA THR A 24 14.79 4.77 -6.99
C THR A 24 15.33 5.43 -5.74
N TRP A 25 14.74 5.12 -4.61
CA TRP A 25 15.17 5.64 -3.31
C TRP A 25 16.55 5.15 -2.89
N ARG A 26 16.83 3.85 -3.08
CA ARG A 26 18.15 3.29 -2.77
C ARG A 26 19.23 3.91 -3.65
N GLN A 27 18.92 4.14 -4.93
CA GLN A 27 19.85 4.80 -5.84
C GLN A 27 20.08 6.26 -5.46
N ARG A 28 19.02 6.98 -5.08
CA ARG A 28 19.15 8.34 -4.57
C ARG A 28 19.99 8.37 -3.29
N LYS A 29 19.72 7.48 -2.37
CA LYS A 29 20.46 7.39 -1.12
C LYS A 29 21.96 7.19 -1.35
N ARG A 30 22.34 6.45 -2.38
CA ARG A 30 23.75 6.27 -2.75
C ARG A 30 24.38 7.52 -3.36
N ARG A 31 23.62 8.29 -4.14
CA ARG A 31 24.09 9.52 -4.75
C ARG A 31 24.19 10.67 -3.74
N GLU A 32 23.44 10.59 -2.69
CA GLU A 32 23.17 11.67 -1.78
C GLU A 32 23.88 11.56 -0.44
N ALA A 33 24.61 10.50 -0.20
CA ALA A 33 25.54 10.43 0.94
C ALA A 33 26.53 11.60 0.95
N ALA A 34 26.57 12.40 -0.14
CA ALA A 34 27.42 13.59 -0.26
C ALA A 34 26.68 14.93 -0.03
N LYS A 35 25.34 14.93 0.21
CA LYS A 35 24.54 16.16 0.39
C LYS A 35 23.47 15.92 1.45
N GLU A 36 23.87 16.04 2.71
CA GLU A 36 23.09 15.52 3.84
C GLU A 36 21.80 16.27 4.17
N ASP A 37 21.67 17.58 3.94
CA ASP A 37 20.58 18.37 4.54
C ASP A 37 19.33 18.50 3.68
N THR A 38 19.45 18.53 2.35
CA THR A 38 18.30 18.70 1.45
C THR A 38 17.54 17.38 1.23
N HIS A 39 18.17 16.26 1.49
CA HIS A 39 17.66 14.93 1.17
C HIS A 39 16.76 14.38 2.26
N ASP A 40 17.02 14.70 3.51
CA ASP A 40 16.17 14.27 4.61
C ASP A 40 14.79 14.92 4.53
N ALA A 41 14.72 16.18 4.11
CA ALA A 41 13.44 16.88 3.92
C ALA A 41 12.66 16.29 2.75
N ASP A 42 13.32 16.06 1.61
CA ASP A 42 12.69 15.45 0.43
C ASP A 42 12.29 14.00 0.70
N TYR A 43 13.13 13.26 1.40
CA TYR A 43 12.84 11.90 1.82
C TYR A 43 11.61 11.85 2.72
N ASN A 44 11.54 12.74 3.70
CA ASN A 44 10.42 12.78 4.63
C ASN A 44 9.12 13.19 3.94
N ALA A 45 9.17 14.14 3.01
CA ALA A 45 8.01 14.56 2.25
C ALA A 45 7.48 13.43 1.39
N LEU A 46 8.36 12.70 0.70
CA LEU A 46 7.97 11.59 -0.14
C LEU A 46 7.43 10.41 0.69
N ARG A 47 8.06 10.13 1.83
CA ARG A 47 7.56 9.11 2.75
C ARG A 47 6.14 9.43 3.22
N LYS A 48 5.87 10.68 3.59
CA LYS A 48 4.53 11.13 3.97
C LYS A 48 3.53 10.97 2.84
N ALA A 49 3.92 11.36 1.63
CA ALA A 49 3.05 11.21 0.47
C ALA A 49 2.68 9.74 0.24
N LEU A 50 3.65 8.84 0.31
CA LEU A 50 3.42 7.40 0.19
C LEU A 50 2.53 6.88 1.32
N MET A 51 2.73 7.34 2.54
CA MET A 51 1.89 6.97 3.67
C MET A 51 0.43 7.31 3.41
N TYR A 52 0.15 8.52 2.91
CA TYR A 52 -1.21 8.94 2.63
C TYR A 52 -1.84 8.15 1.48
N VAL A 53 -1.06 7.88 0.42
CA VAL A 53 -1.55 7.09 -0.71
C VAL A 53 -1.89 5.66 -0.26
N ILE A 54 -1.02 5.02 0.50
CA ILE A 54 -1.24 3.67 0.99
C ILE A 54 -2.40 3.63 1.99
N LEU A 55 -2.47 4.59 2.88
CA LEU A 55 -3.56 4.71 3.84
C LEU A 55 -4.92 4.82 3.12
N ASP A 56 -5.00 5.70 2.14
CA ASP A 56 -6.21 5.88 1.34
C ASP A 56 -6.58 4.58 0.62
N ARG A 57 -5.60 3.90 0.05
CA ARG A 57 -5.82 2.66 -0.69
C ARG A 57 -6.31 1.54 0.23
N ILE A 58 -5.70 1.40 1.39
CA ILE A 58 -6.11 0.39 2.38
C ILE A 58 -7.55 0.65 2.81
N ARG A 59 -7.90 1.90 3.11
CA ARG A 59 -9.25 2.26 3.50
C ARG A 59 -10.26 1.96 2.39
N TYR A 60 -9.94 2.33 1.18
CA TYR A 60 -10.81 2.10 0.03
C TYR A 60 -11.05 0.60 -0.19
N LEU A 61 -9.98 -0.17 -0.30
CA LEU A 61 -10.08 -1.61 -0.54
C LEU A 61 -10.76 -2.33 0.63
N GLY A 62 -10.42 -1.97 1.85
CA GLY A 62 -11.04 -2.56 3.03
C GLY A 62 -12.54 -2.34 3.05
N GLN A 63 -12.98 -1.13 2.74
CA GLN A 63 -14.41 -0.81 2.68
C GLN A 63 -15.13 -1.56 1.56
N VAL A 64 -14.46 -1.71 0.41
CA VAL A 64 -15.02 -2.48 -0.71
C VAL A 64 -15.24 -3.93 -0.29
N TYR A 65 -14.26 -4.55 0.35
CA TYR A 65 -14.37 -5.94 0.80
C TYR A 65 -15.46 -6.12 1.88
N ILE A 66 -15.53 -5.21 2.83
CA ILE A 66 -16.56 -5.24 3.87
C ILE A 66 -17.94 -5.10 3.24
N LYS A 67 -18.10 -4.21 2.28
CA LYS A 67 -19.36 -3.99 1.57
C LYS A 67 -19.77 -5.22 0.74
N ASP A 68 -18.81 -5.91 0.17
CA ASP A 68 -19.02 -7.17 -0.55
C ASP A 68 -19.32 -8.36 0.35
N HIS A 69 -19.04 -8.23 1.66
CA HIS A 69 -19.18 -9.28 2.66
C HIS A 69 -18.27 -10.49 2.42
N ALA A 70 -17.26 -10.36 1.59
CA ALA A 70 -16.30 -11.41 1.29
C ALA A 70 -15.04 -10.82 0.67
N VAL A 71 -13.93 -11.53 0.78
CA VAL A 71 -12.65 -11.10 0.22
C VAL A 71 -11.93 -12.32 -0.37
N ASP A 72 -11.28 -12.12 -1.52
CA ASP A 72 -10.40 -13.14 -2.09
C ASP A 72 -9.16 -13.32 -1.20
N PHE A 73 -8.63 -14.55 -1.16
CA PHE A 73 -7.47 -14.85 -0.33
C PHE A 73 -6.26 -13.98 -0.69
N ASP A 74 -5.99 -13.86 -1.99
CA ASP A 74 -4.84 -13.08 -2.45
C ASP A 74 -5.01 -11.58 -2.17
N ASP A 75 -6.23 -11.08 -2.31
CA ASP A 75 -6.56 -9.68 -2.01
C ASP A 75 -6.38 -9.39 -0.51
N ARG A 76 -6.84 -10.32 0.34
CA ARG A 76 -6.66 -10.15 1.78
C ARG A 76 -5.20 -10.16 2.18
N ARG A 77 -4.42 -11.07 1.58
CA ARG A 77 -2.98 -11.14 1.84
C ARG A 77 -2.29 -9.84 1.42
N LEU A 78 -2.60 -9.34 0.22
CA LEU A 78 -2.03 -8.10 -0.28
C LEU A 78 -2.38 -6.93 0.64
N LEU A 79 -3.62 -6.84 1.08
CA LEU A 79 -4.05 -5.77 1.98
C LEU A 79 -3.29 -5.82 3.31
N ASN A 80 -3.08 -7.00 3.85
CA ASN A 80 -2.29 -7.16 5.07
C ASN A 80 -0.83 -6.78 4.87
N GLU A 81 -0.25 -7.09 3.71
CA GLU A 81 1.10 -6.67 3.37
C GLU A 81 1.20 -5.14 3.25
N MET A 82 0.22 -4.51 2.62
CA MET A 82 0.16 -3.05 2.51
C MET A 82 0.06 -2.41 3.90
N HIS A 83 -0.75 -2.97 4.77
CA HIS A 83 -0.89 -2.49 6.15
C HIS A 83 0.42 -2.62 6.91
N ASP A 84 1.13 -3.73 6.73
CA ASP A 84 2.42 -3.96 7.36
C ASP A 84 3.47 -2.92 6.90
N VAL A 85 3.56 -2.69 5.59
CA VAL A 85 4.44 -1.66 5.03
C VAL A 85 4.09 -0.29 5.59
N TYR A 86 2.81 0.05 5.61
CA TYR A 86 2.34 1.33 6.12
C TYR A 86 2.74 1.53 7.59
N HIS A 87 2.49 0.54 8.41
CA HIS A 87 2.68 0.65 9.85
C HIS A 87 4.15 0.51 10.26
N ASN A 88 4.84 -0.50 9.73
CA ASN A 88 6.18 -0.86 10.21
C ASN A 88 7.30 -0.19 9.44
N GLU A 89 7.17 -0.05 8.13
CA GLU A 89 8.25 0.51 7.31
C GLU A 89 8.12 2.01 7.11
N LEU A 90 6.90 2.50 6.90
CA LEU A 90 6.66 3.92 6.69
C LEU A 90 6.38 4.67 8.00
N GLY A 91 6.11 3.96 9.08
CA GLY A 91 5.84 4.57 10.37
C GLY A 91 4.48 5.24 10.46
N GLY A 92 3.52 4.77 9.67
CA GLY A 92 2.17 5.30 9.69
C GLY A 92 1.46 5.00 11.01
N ASN A 93 0.71 5.95 11.51
CA ASN A 93 -0.03 5.83 12.77
C ASN A 93 -1.55 6.00 12.60
N GLY A 94 -2.03 5.89 11.37
CA GLY A 94 -3.46 5.90 11.11
C GLY A 94 -4.15 4.70 11.74
N ASP A 95 -5.35 4.92 12.26
CA ASP A 95 -6.10 3.85 12.90
C ASP A 95 -6.76 2.96 11.84
N LEU A 96 -6.09 1.89 11.49
CA LEU A 96 -6.57 0.87 10.56
C LEU A 96 -6.91 -0.44 11.26
N ASP A 97 -6.73 -0.52 12.56
CA ASP A 97 -6.87 -1.78 13.29
C ASP A 97 -8.29 -2.34 13.20
N THR A 98 -9.30 -1.50 13.35
CA THR A 98 -10.70 -1.92 13.24
C THR A 98 -11.02 -2.39 11.83
N LEU A 99 -10.61 -1.62 10.83
CA LEU A 99 -10.82 -1.97 9.42
C LEU A 99 -10.15 -3.31 9.07
N MET A 100 -8.89 -3.47 9.44
CA MET A 100 -8.14 -4.70 9.16
C MET A 100 -8.74 -5.89 9.89
N ARG A 101 -9.21 -5.70 11.12
CA ARG A 101 -9.87 -6.75 11.87
C ARG A 101 -11.16 -7.20 11.19
N GLU A 102 -11.95 -6.28 10.69
CA GLU A 102 -13.17 -6.59 9.96
C GLU A 102 -12.87 -7.32 8.65
N VAL A 103 -11.88 -6.84 7.89
CA VAL A 103 -11.49 -7.51 6.64
C VAL A 103 -11.00 -8.94 6.91
N ASN A 104 -10.19 -9.12 7.94
CA ASN A 104 -9.64 -10.44 8.28
C ASN A 104 -10.68 -11.42 8.79
N ARG A 105 -11.84 -10.94 9.22
CA ARG A 105 -12.98 -11.78 9.62
C ARG A 105 -13.88 -12.16 8.46
N LEU A 106 -13.75 -11.51 7.31
CA LEU A 106 -14.60 -11.79 6.17
C LEU A 106 -14.38 -13.21 5.65
N PRO A 107 -15.45 -13.88 5.19
CA PRO A 107 -15.27 -15.17 4.52
C PRO A 107 -14.52 -14.99 3.22
N LEU A 108 -13.74 -16.00 2.87
CA LEU A 108 -13.03 -16.02 1.60
C LEU A 108 -14.02 -16.26 0.46
N LYS A 109 -13.84 -15.52 -0.63
CA LYS A 109 -14.62 -15.78 -1.85
C LYS A 109 -14.23 -17.14 -2.39
N GLN A 110 -15.26 -17.93 -2.73
CA GLN A 110 -15.03 -19.19 -3.41
C GLN A 110 -14.70 -18.91 -4.87
N ARG A 111 -13.58 -19.48 -5.32
CA ARG A 111 -13.26 -19.43 -6.73
C ARG A 111 -14.18 -20.39 -7.47
N GLU A 112 -14.94 -19.85 -8.41
CA GLU A 112 -15.62 -20.67 -9.38
C GLU A 112 -14.58 -21.19 -10.37
N GLU A 113 -14.36 -22.48 -10.37
CA GLU A 113 -13.54 -23.11 -11.39
C GLU A 113 -14.29 -23.29 -12.69
#